data_e992f9782950ed28a6ab740d202337a1
#
_entry.id   e992f9782950ed28a6ab740d202337a1
#
_cell.length_a   1.000
_cell.length_b   1.000
_cell.length_c   1.000
_cell.angle_alpha   90.00
_cell.angle_beta   90.00
_cell.angle_gamma   90.00
#
_symmetry.space_group_name_H-M   'P 1'
#
loop_
_entity.id
_entity.type
_entity.pdbx_description
1 polymer ?
#
loop_
_entity_poly.entity_id
_entity_poly.type
_entity_poly.pdbx_seq_one_letter_code
_entity_poly.pdbx_strand_id
1 'polypeptide(L)'
;MKFLVDTSVFLWALSEEYKLNPAAQEILKSSTSELYFSAVGSWEIAFKFALGSLPLPKAPSEYISHALRVWALRALDITHEHALRAGELPVHHRDPFDRMLIAQALSEEMTLLTADRVFQKYKVDLIFCGK
;
A
#
# COMPACT_ATOMS: atom_id res chain seq x y z
N MET A 1 14.79 6.30 -4.54
CA MET A 1 14.29 5.55 -3.36
C MET A 1 12.99 4.87 -3.73
N LYS A 2 12.83 3.64 -3.31
CA LYS A 2 11.66 2.81 -3.61
C LYS A 2 10.66 2.85 -2.46
N PHE A 3 9.41 3.12 -2.77
CA PHE A 3 8.32 3.16 -1.79
C PHE A 3 7.24 2.14 -2.15
N LEU A 4 6.75 1.43 -1.14
CA LEU A 4 5.57 0.57 -1.27
C LEU A 4 4.40 1.30 -0.64
N VAL A 5 3.35 1.54 -1.44
CA VAL A 5 2.20 2.34 -1.01
C VAL A 5 1.14 1.43 -0.39
N ASP A 6 0.80 1.68 0.88
CA ASP A 6 -0.26 0.98 1.58
C ASP A 6 -1.63 1.30 0.94
N THR A 7 -2.56 0.38 1.06
CA THR A 7 -3.89 0.49 0.45
C THR A 7 -4.63 1.77 0.85
N SER A 8 -4.63 2.13 2.13
CA SER A 8 -5.32 3.35 2.56
C SER A 8 -4.67 4.61 2.02
N VAL A 9 -3.33 4.66 1.95
CA VAL A 9 -2.61 5.80 1.36
C VAL A 9 -2.93 5.90 -0.13
N PHE A 10 -2.97 4.77 -0.83
CA PHE A 10 -3.35 4.71 -2.24
C PHE A 10 -4.76 5.29 -2.47
N LEU A 11 -5.73 4.85 -1.68
CA LEU A 11 -7.12 5.32 -1.80
C LEU A 11 -7.24 6.81 -1.46
N TRP A 12 -6.54 7.28 -0.43
CA TRP A 12 -6.56 8.69 -0.05
C TRP A 12 -5.93 9.57 -1.14
N ALA A 13 -4.84 9.12 -1.75
CA ALA A 13 -4.19 9.87 -2.83
C ALA A 13 -5.13 10.11 -4.00
N LEU A 14 -6.04 9.18 -4.27
CA LEU A 14 -6.98 9.27 -5.38
C LEU A 14 -8.23 10.10 -5.08
N SER A 15 -8.76 10.01 -3.86
CA SER A 15 -10.07 10.58 -3.55
C SER A 15 -10.12 11.50 -2.34
N GLU A 16 -9.14 11.43 -1.45
CA GLU A 16 -9.16 12.17 -0.19
C GLU A 16 -7.76 12.68 0.17
N GLU A 17 -7.09 13.30 -0.77
CA GLU A 17 -5.69 13.75 -0.64
C GLU A 17 -5.48 14.61 0.61
N TYR A 18 -6.51 15.34 1.06
CA TYR A 18 -6.43 16.16 2.26
C TYR A 18 -6.13 15.38 3.54
N LYS A 19 -6.33 14.05 3.54
CA LYS A 19 -6.00 13.20 4.67
C LYS A 19 -4.51 12.88 4.78
N LEU A 20 -3.76 13.11 3.71
CA LEU A 20 -2.32 12.87 3.69
C LEU A 20 -1.58 14.08 4.25
N ASN A 21 -0.52 13.83 5.03
CA ASN A 21 0.32 14.90 5.51
C ASN A 21 1.18 15.48 4.36
N PRO A 22 1.78 16.69 4.55
CA PRO A 22 2.56 17.32 3.49
C PRO A 22 3.74 16.47 3.00
N ALA A 23 4.42 15.77 3.89
CA ALA A 23 5.55 14.92 3.52
C ALA A 23 5.12 13.78 2.57
N ALA A 24 3.98 13.15 2.87
CA ALA A 24 3.43 12.10 2.02
C ALA A 24 3.05 12.64 0.64
N GLN A 25 2.39 13.79 0.60
CA GLN A 25 2.00 14.42 -0.67
C GLN A 25 3.22 14.74 -1.53
N GLU A 26 4.28 15.24 -0.91
CA GLU A 26 5.53 15.54 -1.62
C GLU A 26 6.16 14.29 -2.21
N ILE A 27 6.25 13.20 -1.43
CA ILE A 27 6.80 11.93 -1.91
C ILE A 27 6.00 11.40 -3.10
N LEU A 28 4.68 11.40 -2.99
CA LEU A 28 3.81 10.86 -4.04
C LEU A 28 3.90 11.64 -5.35
N LYS A 29 4.20 12.94 -5.27
CA LYS A 29 4.27 13.83 -6.45
C LYS A 29 5.68 13.99 -7.01
N SER A 30 6.70 13.52 -6.29
CA SER A 30 8.08 13.68 -6.72
C SER A 30 8.41 12.78 -7.90
N SER A 31 9.05 13.34 -8.92
CA SER A 31 9.49 12.57 -10.09
C SER A 31 10.66 11.63 -9.77
N THR A 32 11.31 11.81 -8.62
CA THR A 32 12.43 10.96 -8.20
C THR A 32 11.98 9.76 -7.36
N SER A 33 10.72 9.70 -6.95
CA SER A 33 10.18 8.57 -6.20
C SER A 33 9.85 7.42 -7.13
N GLU A 34 10.28 6.21 -6.76
CA GLU A 34 9.82 4.98 -7.42
C GLU A 34 8.71 4.40 -6.54
N LEU A 35 7.48 4.51 -7.01
CA LEU A 35 6.30 4.10 -6.26
C LEU A 35 5.80 2.75 -6.74
N TYR A 36 5.52 1.86 -5.78
CA TYR A 36 5.02 0.51 -6.07
C TYR A 36 3.69 0.29 -5.36
N PHE A 37 2.80 -0.41 -6.02
CA PHE A 37 1.53 -0.85 -5.44
C PHE A 37 1.43 -2.36 -5.57
N SER A 38 1.20 -3.04 -4.45
CA SER A 38 1.17 -4.50 -4.40
C SER A 38 -0.11 -5.08 -4.95
N ALA A 39 0.01 -6.25 -5.55
CA ALA A 39 -1.15 -7.07 -5.92
C ALA A 39 -2.04 -7.38 -4.71
N VAL A 40 -1.47 -7.43 -3.49
CA VAL A 40 -2.29 -7.64 -2.28
C VAL A 40 -3.22 -6.45 -2.03
N GLY A 41 -2.78 -5.23 -2.36
CA GLY A 41 -3.65 -4.06 -2.27
C GLY A 41 -4.81 -4.13 -3.27
N SER A 42 -4.53 -4.59 -4.48
CA SER A 42 -5.57 -4.82 -5.49
C SER A 42 -6.57 -5.85 -5.01
N TRP A 43 -6.11 -6.94 -4.42
CA TRP A 43 -6.97 -7.98 -3.87
C TRP A 43 -7.81 -7.45 -2.71
N GLU A 44 -7.21 -6.72 -1.78
CA GLU A 44 -7.92 -6.12 -0.65
C GLU A 44 -9.06 -5.22 -1.14
N ILE A 45 -8.79 -4.34 -2.09
CA ILE A 45 -9.78 -3.43 -2.66
C ILE A 45 -10.91 -4.19 -3.34
N ALA A 46 -10.57 -5.17 -4.19
CA ALA A 46 -11.56 -5.97 -4.91
C ALA A 46 -12.44 -6.77 -3.94
N PHE A 47 -11.84 -7.36 -2.91
CA PHE A 47 -12.55 -8.13 -1.90
C PHE A 47 -13.53 -7.28 -1.10
N LYS A 48 -13.07 -6.13 -0.60
CA LYS A 48 -13.91 -5.21 0.17
C LYS A 48 -15.01 -4.59 -0.68
N PHE A 49 -14.73 -4.31 -1.95
CA PHE A 49 -15.73 -3.81 -2.90
C PHE A 49 -16.83 -4.87 -3.10
N ALA A 50 -16.45 -6.12 -3.31
CA ALA A 50 -17.40 -7.21 -3.50
C ALA A 50 -18.29 -7.42 -2.27
N LEU A 51 -17.75 -7.19 -1.07
CA LEU A 51 -18.52 -7.28 0.19
C LEU A 51 -19.41 -6.06 0.45
N GLY A 52 -19.30 -5.02 -0.37
CA GLY A 52 -20.06 -3.78 -0.20
C GLY A 52 -19.52 -2.86 0.90
N SER A 53 -18.34 -3.14 1.45
CA SER A 53 -17.74 -2.33 2.52
C SER A 53 -16.82 -1.22 2.01
N LEU A 54 -16.52 -1.21 0.71
CA LEU A 54 -15.67 -0.18 0.10
C LEU A 54 -16.34 0.31 -1.18
N PRO A 55 -17.03 1.45 -1.15
CA PRO A 55 -17.63 2.01 -2.36
C PRO A 55 -16.57 2.63 -3.26
N LEU A 56 -16.66 2.37 -4.56
CA LEU A 56 -15.78 2.94 -5.57
C LEU A 56 -16.63 3.51 -6.71
N PRO A 57 -16.14 4.57 -7.40
CA PRO A 57 -16.89 5.15 -8.53
C PRO A 57 -16.89 4.26 -9.77
N LYS A 58 -16.01 3.26 -9.84
CA LYS A 58 -15.87 2.31 -10.95
C LYS A 58 -15.56 0.93 -10.41
N ALA A 59 -15.63 -0.07 -11.28
CA ALA A 59 -15.19 -1.42 -10.93
C ALA A 59 -13.70 -1.42 -10.53
N PRO A 60 -13.27 -2.25 -9.57
CA PRO A 60 -11.88 -2.24 -9.10
C PRO A 60 -10.83 -2.36 -10.21
N SER A 61 -11.05 -3.20 -11.21
CA SER A 61 -10.09 -3.36 -12.31
C SER A 61 -9.85 -2.07 -13.08
N GLU A 62 -10.91 -1.30 -13.33
CA GLU A 62 -10.80 0.00 -14.02
C GLU A 62 -10.19 1.05 -13.10
N TYR A 63 -10.65 1.10 -11.86
CA TYR A 63 -10.21 2.09 -10.88
C TYR A 63 -8.71 1.97 -10.60
N ILE A 64 -8.24 0.74 -10.36
CA ILE A 64 -6.83 0.47 -10.05
C ILE A 64 -5.95 0.70 -11.27
N SER A 65 -6.34 0.20 -12.45
CA SER A 65 -5.57 0.39 -13.68
C SER A 65 -5.37 1.87 -14.00
N HIS A 66 -6.43 2.66 -13.83
CA HIS A 66 -6.37 4.11 -14.04
C HIS A 66 -5.40 4.76 -13.05
N ALA A 67 -5.52 4.41 -11.78
CA ALA A 67 -4.68 4.97 -10.71
C ALA A 67 -3.20 4.65 -10.91
N LEU A 68 -2.88 3.42 -11.32
CA LEU A 68 -1.50 3.04 -11.58
C LEU A 68 -0.87 3.90 -12.67
N ARG A 69 -1.64 4.24 -13.70
CA ARG A 69 -1.16 5.13 -14.76
C ARG A 69 -1.01 6.57 -14.30
N VAL A 70 -2.02 7.12 -13.64
CA VAL A 70 -2.05 8.54 -13.23
C VAL A 70 -0.92 8.86 -12.25
N TRP A 71 -0.68 7.98 -11.29
CA TRP A 71 0.35 8.17 -10.27
C TRP A 71 1.68 7.53 -10.61
N ALA A 72 1.83 6.98 -11.83
CA ALA A 72 3.04 6.27 -12.26
C ALA A 72 3.47 5.20 -11.25
N LEU A 73 2.50 4.46 -10.73
CA LEU A 73 2.75 3.37 -9.79
C LEU A 73 3.15 2.11 -10.56
N ARG A 74 4.16 1.43 -10.05
CA ARG A 74 4.61 0.15 -10.60
C ARG A 74 3.91 -0.98 -9.85
N ALA A 75 3.47 -1.99 -10.58
CA ALA A 75 2.83 -3.17 -9.98
C ALA A 75 3.89 -4.05 -9.30
N LEU A 76 3.59 -4.51 -8.09
CA LEU A 76 4.44 -5.46 -7.37
C LEU A 76 3.67 -6.76 -7.16
N ASP A 77 4.15 -7.84 -7.79
CA ASP A 77 3.55 -9.15 -7.65
C ASP A 77 3.91 -9.80 -6.33
N ILE A 78 3.07 -10.72 -5.87
CA ILE A 78 3.32 -11.51 -4.67
C ILE A 78 4.10 -12.76 -5.05
N THR A 79 5.27 -12.96 -4.44
CA THR A 79 6.10 -14.14 -4.64
C THR A 79 5.92 -15.14 -3.51
N HIS A 80 6.43 -16.36 -3.70
CA HIS A 80 6.46 -17.36 -2.62
C HIS A 80 7.29 -16.86 -1.43
N GLU A 81 8.41 -16.18 -1.70
CA GLU A 81 9.23 -15.59 -0.64
C GLU A 81 8.42 -14.60 0.20
N HIS A 82 7.66 -13.72 -0.45
CA HIS A 82 6.78 -12.77 0.23
C HIS A 82 5.76 -13.50 1.12
N ALA A 83 5.11 -14.52 0.56
CA ALA A 83 4.06 -15.26 1.26
C ALA A 83 4.60 -15.97 2.51
N LEU A 84 5.74 -16.63 2.39
CA LEU A 84 6.36 -17.35 3.50
C LEU A 84 6.82 -16.37 4.58
N ARG A 85 7.46 -15.27 4.19
CA ARG A 85 7.90 -14.25 5.14
C ARG A 85 6.72 -13.62 5.88
N ALA A 86 5.61 -13.37 5.19
CA ALA A 86 4.39 -12.84 5.81
C ALA A 86 3.88 -13.77 6.91
N GLY A 87 3.93 -15.09 6.68
CA GLY A 87 3.51 -16.07 7.67
C GLY A 87 4.44 -16.14 8.89
N GLU A 88 5.72 -15.83 8.70
CA GLU A 88 6.74 -15.92 9.75
C GLU A 88 6.90 -14.66 10.58
N LEU A 89 6.25 -13.55 10.21
CA LEU A 89 6.34 -12.30 10.97
C LEU A 89 5.81 -12.45 12.40
N PRO A 90 6.36 -11.69 13.37
CA PRO A 90 5.78 -11.62 14.71
C PRO A 90 4.31 -11.22 14.65
N VAL A 91 3.50 -11.68 15.60
CA VAL A 91 2.05 -11.42 15.59
C VAL A 91 1.74 -10.13 16.33
N HIS A 92 2.13 -8.98 15.77
CA HIS A 92 1.74 -7.66 16.23
C HIS A 92 0.46 -7.19 15.52
N HIS A 93 0.19 -7.72 14.32
CA HIS A 93 -0.96 -7.41 13.50
C HIS A 93 -1.50 -8.71 12.92
N ARG A 94 -2.82 -8.87 12.90
CA ARG A 94 -3.48 -10.09 12.40
C ARG A 94 -4.00 -9.96 10.97
N ASP A 95 -4.12 -8.74 10.48
CA ASP A 95 -4.64 -8.50 9.13
C ASP A 95 -3.67 -9.08 8.09
N PRO A 96 -4.09 -10.10 7.32
CA PRO A 96 -3.20 -10.76 6.37
C PRO A 96 -2.78 -9.84 5.23
N PHE A 97 -3.60 -8.87 4.85
CA PHE A 97 -3.22 -7.91 3.80
C PHE A 97 -2.04 -7.06 4.26
N ASP A 98 -2.11 -6.53 5.48
CA ASP A 98 -1.06 -5.69 6.05
C ASP A 98 0.23 -6.46 6.31
N ARG A 99 0.10 -7.71 6.79
CA ARG A 99 1.26 -8.57 7.00
C ARG A 99 2.01 -8.83 5.69
N MET A 100 1.28 -9.03 4.59
CA MET A 100 1.87 -9.21 3.27
C MET A 100 2.65 -7.97 2.83
N LEU A 101 2.10 -6.77 3.05
CA LEU A 101 2.78 -5.52 2.71
C LEU A 101 4.09 -5.38 3.47
N ILE A 102 4.10 -5.69 4.76
CA ILE A 102 5.32 -5.64 5.59
C ILE A 102 6.36 -6.61 5.05
N ALA A 103 5.95 -7.85 4.75
CA ALA A 103 6.84 -8.87 4.20
C ALA A 103 7.45 -8.43 2.86
N GLN A 104 6.65 -7.84 2.00
CA GLN A 104 7.11 -7.35 0.70
C GLN A 104 8.10 -6.19 0.85
N ALA A 105 7.80 -5.24 1.73
CA ALA A 105 8.70 -4.11 1.98
C ALA A 105 10.06 -4.60 2.49
N LEU A 106 10.07 -5.58 3.37
CA LEU A 106 11.30 -6.17 3.89
C LEU A 106 12.07 -6.93 2.80
N SER A 107 11.38 -7.75 2.01
CA SER A 107 12.03 -8.57 0.98
C SER A 107 12.58 -7.73 -0.18
N GLU A 108 11.87 -6.66 -0.56
CA GLU A 108 12.25 -5.81 -1.69
C GLU A 108 13.03 -4.57 -1.27
N GLU A 109 13.32 -4.43 0.01
CA GLU A 109 14.07 -3.28 0.56
C GLU A 109 13.41 -1.94 0.19
N MET A 110 12.10 -1.88 0.41
CA MET A 110 11.31 -0.67 0.15
C MET A 110 10.90 0.01 1.45
N THR A 111 10.72 1.32 1.40
CA THR A 111 10.12 2.08 2.49
C THR A 111 8.61 2.03 2.34
N LEU A 112 7.90 1.63 3.40
CA LEU A 112 6.44 1.52 3.38
C LEU A 112 5.80 2.87 3.69
N LEU A 113 4.87 3.31 2.83
CA LEU A 113 4.06 4.51 3.08
C LEU A 113 2.72 4.07 3.65
N THR A 114 2.46 4.41 4.90
CA THR A 114 1.26 3.95 5.61
C THR A 114 0.67 5.03 6.51
N ALA A 115 -0.62 4.91 6.78
CA ALA A 115 -1.32 5.73 7.77
C ALA A 115 -1.70 4.92 9.02
N ASP A 116 -1.27 3.67 9.11
CA ASP A 116 -1.57 2.79 10.24
C ASP A 116 -0.35 2.67 11.15
N ARG A 117 -0.49 3.16 12.39
CA ARG A 117 0.62 3.17 13.36
C ARG A 117 1.01 1.79 13.87
N VAL A 118 0.19 0.77 13.68
CA VAL A 118 0.52 -0.59 14.10
C VAL A 118 1.73 -1.14 13.35
N PHE A 119 1.99 -0.64 12.15
CA PHE A 119 3.17 -1.03 11.37
C PHE A 119 4.48 -0.66 12.05
N GLN A 120 4.47 0.32 12.95
CA GLN A 120 5.66 0.73 13.71
C GLN A 120 6.17 -0.37 14.65
N LYS A 121 5.35 -1.36 14.96
CA LYS A 121 5.74 -2.49 15.80
C LYS A 121 6.66 -3.48 15.07
N TYR A 122 6.78 -3.35 13.77
CA TYR A 122 7.65 -4.19 12.95
C TYR A 122 8.93 -3.44 12.59
N LYS A 123 10.01 -4.21 12.37
CA LYS A 123 11.30 -3.64 11.95
C LYS A 123 11.30 -3.44 10.44
N VAL A 124 10.51 -2.50 9.98
CA VAL A 124 10.39 -2.13 8.57
C VAL A 124 10.57 -0.62 8.44
N ASP A 125 11.26 -0.20 7.39
CA ASP A 125 11.38 1.22 7.09
C ASP A 125 10.01 1.74 6.68
N LEU A 126 9.53 2.78 7.36
CA LEU A 126 8.23 3.34 7.06
C LEU A 126 8.20 4.86 7.21
N ILE A 127 7.27 5.46 6.49
CA ILE A 127 6.94 6.88 6.62
C ILE A 127 5.45 6.95 6.92
N PHE A 128 5.11 7.59 8.03
CA PHE A 128 3.71 7.78 8.41
C PHE A 128 3.10 8.90 7.57
N CYS A 129 1.99 8.61 6.90
CA CYS A 129 1.38 9.50 5.92
C CYS A 129 0.10 10.19 6.40
N GLY A 130 -0.43 9.84 7.57
CA GLY A 130 -1.60 10.46 8.15
C GLY A 130 -1.26 11.79 8.85
N LYS A 131 -2.26 12.60 9.05
CA LYS A 131 -2.11 13.87 9.79
C LYS A 131 -2.19 13.69 11.29
#